data_e72e661285511a9083d56be09d83228e
#
_entry.id   e72e661285511a9083d56be09d83228e
#
_cell.length_a   1.000
_cell.length_b   1.000
_cell.length_c   1.000
_cell.angle_alpha   90.00
_cell.angle_beta   90.00
_cell.angle_gamma   90.00
#
_symmetry.space_group_name_H-M   'P 1'
#
loop_
_entity.id
_entity.type
_entity.pdbx_description
1 polymer ?
#
loop_
_entity_poly.entity_id
_entity_poly.type
_entity_poly.pdbx_seq_one_letter_code
_entity_poly.pdbx_strand_id
1 'polypeptide(L)'
;MLVARYTLRAHRAAFLLGAGEESDDMVQEAFVKAFRHLSRFRVGEPFGPWLLRIVANETKNLSRSRRRRAALALRLGTAESPDPATDGPIDEVLAAERRARLLAVVNELPHRERQVLVCRYFLDLSEAETAQVLGWPLGSVKSRTSRALNRLRGLLVSGEQNRVSSG
;
A
#
# COMPACT_ATOMS: atom_id res chain seq x y z
N MET A 1 8.64 -17.77 16.27
CA MET A 1 8.72 -18.04 14.82
C MET A 1 8.59 -16.73 14.06
N LEU A 2 9.50 -16.47 13.11
CA LEU A 2 9.52 -15.21 12.32
C LEU A 2 8.23 -14.99 11.52
N VAL A 3 7.69 -16.03 10.91
CA VAL A 3 6.45 -15.95 10.10
C VAL A 3 5.32 -15.33 10.93
N ALA A 4 4.97 -15.90 12.08
CA ALA A 4 3.89 -15.40 12.93
C ALA A 4 4.07 -13.91 13.33
N ARG A 5 5.33 -13.51 13.57
CA ARG A 5 5.66 -12.12 13.96
C ARG A 5 5.45 -11.11 12.83
N TYR A 6 5.67 -11.52 11.58
CA TYR A 6 5.66 -10.59 10.43
C TYR A 6 4.43 -10.75 9.53
N THR A 7 3.62 -11.79 9.68
CA THR A 7 2.43 -12.03 8.83
C THR A 7 1.48 -10.83 8.80
N LEU A 8 1.07 -10.33 9.95
CA LEU A 8 0.14 -9.20 10.03
C LEU A 8 0.72 -7.94 9.36
N ARG A 9 2.01 -7.67 9.58
CA ARG A 9 2.69 -6.51 8.99
C ARG A 9 2.84 -6.66 7.47
N ALA A 10 3.15 -7.85 7.00
CA ALA A 10 3.24 -8.18 5.59
C ALA A 10 1.87 -8.06 4.90
N HIS A 11 0.81 -8.58 5.53
CA HIS A 11 -0.56 -8.48 5.02
C HIS A 11 -1.01 -7.01 4.92
N ARG A 12 -0.80 -6.23 5.98
CA ARG A 12 -1.09 -4.79 5.98
C ARG A 12 -0.34 -4.06 4.88
N ALA A 13 0.93 -4.38 4.67
CA ALA A 13 1.73 -3.80 3.59
C ALA A 13 1.19 -4.18 2.20
N ALA A 14 0.89 -5.45 1.96
CA ALA A 14 0.33 -5.93 0.70
C ALA A 14 -0.98 -5.20 0.37
N PHE A 15 -1.91 -5.15 1.34
CA PHE A 15 -3.20 -4.49 1.19
C PHE A 15 -3.06 -2.99 0.86
N LEU A 16 -2.29 -2.26 1.66
CA LEU A 16 -2.11 -0.81 1.51
C LEU A 16 -1.30 -0.43 0.25
N LEU A 17 -0.41 -1.31 -0.21
CA LEU A 17 0.33 -1.12 -1.46
C LEU A 17 -0.46 -1.52 -2.71
N GLY A 18 -1.70 -1.99 -2.55
CA GLY A 18 -2.64 -2.17 -3.64
C GLY A 18 -2.96 -3.62 -4.02
N ALA A 19 -2.62 -4.62 -3.19
CA ALA A 19 -3.02 -6.00 -3.43
C ALA A 19 -4.54 -6.20 -3.21
N GLY A 20 -5.14 -5.44 -2.25
CA GLY A 20 -6.56 -5.57 -1.94
C GLY A 20 -6.89 -7.00 -1.47
N GLU A 21 -7.88 -7.62 -2.06
CA GLU A 21 -8.33 -8.99 -1.73
C GLU A 21 -7.26 -10.06 -2.01
N GLU A 22 -6.31 -9.80 -2.91
CA GLU A 22 -5.21 -10.73 -3.19
C GLU A 22 -4.04 -10.62 -2.17
N SER A 23 -4.23 -9.91 -1.04
CA SER A 23 -3.18 -9.68 -0.03
C SER A 23 -2.67 -10.98 0.59
N ASP A 24 -3.54 -11.95 0.84
CA ASP A 24 -3.16 -13.24 1.41
C ASP A 24 -2.24 -14.02 0.45
N ASP A 25 -2.58 -14.07 -0.83
CA ASP A 25 -1.77 -14.72 -1.86
C ASP A 25 -0.41 -14.03 -2.01
N MET A 26 -0.38 -12.68 -1.99
CA MET A 26 0.86 -11.91 -2.08
C MET A 26 1.76 -12.14 -0.88
N VAL A 27 1.19 -12.24 0.32
CA VAL A 27 1.94 -12.52 1.55
C VAL A 27 2.50 -13.93 1.54
N GLN A 28 1.70 -14.92 1.14
CA GLN A 28 2.16 -16.30 1.01
C GLN A 28 3.32 -16.42 0.02
N GLU A 29 3.17 -15.83 -1.17
CA GLU A 29 4.23 -15.81 -2.18
C GLU A 29 5.50 -15.09 -1.69
N ALA A 30 5.33 -13.97 -0.98
CA ALA A 30 6.44 -13.24 -0.39
C ALA A 30 7.21 -14.08 0.65
N PHE A 31 6.51 -14.83 1.51
CA PHE A 31 7.18 -15.73 2.46
C PHE A 31 7.89 -16.90 1.76
N VAL A 32 7.30 -17.48 0.73
CA VAL A 32 7.97 -18.52 -0.08
C VAL A 32 9.25 -17.98 -0.71
N LYS A 33 9.20 -16.77 -1.28
CA LYS A 33 10.39 -16.10 -1.84
C LYS A 33 11.41 -15.74 -0.78
N ALA A 34 10.96 -15.22 0.37
CA ALA A 34 11.83 -14.94 1.51
C ALA A 34 12.58 -16.20 1.96
N PHE A 35 11.88 -17.32 2.08
CA PHE A 35 12.50 -18.60 2.42
C PHE A 35 13.55 -19.05 1.38
N ARG A 36 13.21 -19.01 0.10
CA ARG A 36 14.13 -19.36 -0.99
C ARG A 36 15.36 -18.45 -1.07
N HIS A 37 15.24 -17.19 -0.65
CA HIS A 37 16.31 -16.22 -0.69
C HIS A 37 16.96 -15.94 0.68
N LEU A 38 16.65 -16.74 1.69
CA LEU A 38 17.16 -16.55 3.05
C LEU A 38 18.70 -16.60 3.11
N SER A 39 19.34 -17.37 2.25
CA SER A 39 20.80 -17.40 2.11
C SER A 39 21.42 -16.08 1.63
N ARG A 40 20.63 -15.21 1.01
CA ARG A 40 21.04 -13.86 0.57
C ARG A 40 20.74 -12.78 1.60
N PHE A 41 20.04 -13.13 2.68
CA PHE A 41 19.79 -12.21 3.78
C PHE A 41 21.07 -12.00 4.57
N ARG A 42 21.47 -10.74 4.72
CA ARG A 42 22.67 -10.40 5.48
C ARG A 42 22.37 -10.40 6.98
N VAL A 43 23.09 -11.24 7.72
CA VAL A 43 23.01 -11.26 9.18
C VAL A 43 23.40 -9.89 9.72
N GLY A 44 22.54 -9.33 10.59
CA GLY A 44 22.73 -7.98 11.16
C GLY A 44 21.87 -6.90 10.50
N GLU A 45 21.28 -7.14 9.32
CA GLU A 45 20.28 -6.24 8.76
C GLU A 45 18.88 -6.51 9.34
N PRO A 46 18.01 -5.49 9.45
CA PRO A 46 16.65 -5.68 9.94
C PRO A 46 15.81 -6.54 8.97
N PHE A 47 15.30 -7.65 9.46
CA PHE A 47 14.51 -8.59 8.65
C PHE A 47 13.20 -7.98 8.12
N GLY A 48 12.57 -7.09 8.92
CA GLY A 48 11.30 -6.45 8.54
C GLY A 48 11.36 -5.72 7.21
N PRO A 49 12.21 -4.71 7.02
CA PRO A 49 12.38 -4.00 5.75
C PRO A 49 12.77 -4.92 4.59
N TRP A 50 13.60 -5.92 4.81
CA TRP A 50 13.95 -6.90 3.79
C TRP A 50 12.73 -7.70 3.31
N LEU A 51 11.91 -8.23 4.23
CA LEU A 51 10.67 -8.93 3.91
C LEU A 51 9.67 -7.99 3.21
N LEU A 52 9.48 -6.78 3.73
CA LEU A 52 8.55 -5.80 3.15
C LEU A 52 8.95 -5.38 1.73
N ARG A 53 10.25 -5.39 1.41
CA ARG A 53 10.72 -5.19 0.03
C ARG A 53 10.23 -6.31 -0.89
N ILE A 54 10.24 -7.56 -0.44
CA ILE A 54 9.71 -8.69 -1.21
C ILE A 54 8.21 -8.50 -1.41
N VAL A 55 7.45 -8.20 -0.35
CA VAL A 55 6.01 -7.91 -0.44
C VAL A 55 5.71 -6.78 -1.42
N ALA A 56 6.43 -5.66 -1.34
CA ALA A 56 6.26 -4.53 -2.25
C ALA A 56 6.53 -4.90 -3.72
N ASN A 57 7.52 -5.74 -3.96
CA ASN A 57 7.82 -6.23 -5.31
C ASN A 57 6.71 -7.14 -5.85
N GLU A 58 6.15 -8.04 -5.02
CA GLU A 58 5.04 -8.90 -5.42
C GLU A 58 3.78 -8.07 -5.74
N THR A 59 3.45 -7.12 -4.89
CA THR A 59 2.31 -6.21 -5.11
C THR A 59 2.50 -5.39 -6.40
N LYS A 60 3.73 -4.95 -6.68
CA LYS A 60 4.05 -4.27 -7.94
C LYS A 60 3.89 -5.17 -9.16
N ASN A 61 4.29 -6.43 -9.08
CA ASN A 61 4.13 -7.41 -10.14
C ASN A 61 2.64 -7.69 -10.41
N LEU A 62 1.84 -7.85 -9.35
CA LEU A 62 0.40 -7.99 -9.41
C LEU A 62 -0.25 -6.78 -10.12
N SER A 63 0.11 -5.57 -9.71
CA SER A 63 -0.40 -4.33 -10.33
C SER A 63 -0.07 -4.25 -11.83
N ARG A 64 1.13 -4.65 -12.23
CA ARG A 64 1.51 -4.73 -13.66
C ARG A 64 0.70 -5.78 -14.42
N SER A 65 0.43 -6.93 -13.80
CA SER A 65 -0.38 -8.00 -14.38
C SER A 65 -1.84 -7.55 -14.57
N ARG A 66 -2.42 -6.90 -13.55
CA ARG A 66 -3.79 -6.33 -13.62
C ARG A 66 -3.91 -5.30 -14.75
N ARG A 67 -2.93 -4.38 -14.87
CA ARG A 67 -2.92 -3.37 -15.95
C ARG A 67 -2.84 -4.02 -17.34
N ARG A 68 -2.04 -5.06 -17.52
CA ARG A 68 -1.96 -5.79 -18.80
C ARG A 68 -3.26 -6.48 -19.13
N ARG A 69 -3.91 -7.13 -18.15
CA ARG A 69 -5.22 -7.78 -18.32
C ARG A 69 -6.31 -6.74 -18.65
N ALA A 70 -6.35 -5.61 -17.94
CA ALA A 70 -7.29 -4.53 -18.20
C ALA A 70 -7.11 -3.93 -19.60
N ALA A 71 -5.87 -3.71 -20.05
CA ALA A 71 -5.60 -3.24 -21.41
C ALA A 71 -6.04 -4.23 -22.49
N LEU A 72 -5.91 -5.53 -22.23
CA LEU A 72 -6.40 -6.59 -23.13
C LEU A 72 -7.94 -6.63 -23.13
N ALA A 73 -8.58 -6.56 -21.95
CA ALA A 73 -10.04 -6.56 -21.81
C ALA A 73 -10.68 -5.34 -22.51
N LEU A 74 -10.06 -4.15 -22.42
CA LEU A 74 -10.49 -2.96 -23.17
C LEU A 74 -10.43 -3.17 -24.69
N ARG A 75 -9.41 -3.89 -25.19
CA ARG A 75 -9.32 -4.24 -26.63
C ARG A 75 -10.37 -5.25 -27.05
N LEU A 76 -10.84 -6.10 -26.12
CA LEU A 76 -11.85 -7.13 -26.38
C LEU A 76 -13.27 -6.71 -26.01
N GLY A 77 -13.49 -5.49 -25.48
CA GLY A 77 -14.81 -4.95 -25.14
C GLY A 77 -15.46 -5.58 -23.89
N THR A 78 -14.69 -6.23 -23.02
CA THR A 78 -15.17 -6.90 -21.80
C THR A 78 -14.55 -6.25 -20.55
N ALA A 79 -15.08 -5.11 -20.10
CA ALA A 79 -14.62 -4.45 -18.88
C ALA A 79 -15.71 -4.52 -17.78
N GLU A 80 -15.43 -5.18 -16.69
CA GLU A 80 -16.21 -5.10 -15.44
C GLU A 80 -15.39 -4.40 -14.34
N SER A 81 -16.05 -3.49 -13.58
CA SER A 81 -15.49 -2.78 -12.43
C SER A 81 -15.83 -3.52 -11.13
N PRO A 82 -14.90 -3.65 -10.20
CA PRO A 82 -15.20 -4.22 -8.88
C PRO A 82 -15.64 -3.14 -7.88
N ASP A 83 -16.67 -3.49 -7.09
CA ASP A 83 -17.31 -2.68 -6.05
C ASP A 83 -16.75 -3.03 -4.65
N PRO A 84 -16.56 -2.08 -3.72
CA PRO A 84 -16.08 -2.36 -2.37
C PRO A 84 -17.22 -2.52 -1.37
N ALA A 85 -17.24 -3.61 -0.61
CA ALA A 85 -18.19 -3.86 0.47
C ALA A 85 -17.54 -3.79 1.86
N THR A 86 -18.24 -3.20 2.85
CA THR A 86 -17.85 -3.22 4.28
C THR A 86 -19.06 -3.10 5.18
N ASP A 87 -19.22 -4.00 6.15
CA ASP A 87 -20.18 -3.95 7.24
C ASP A 87 -19.53 -4.20 8.61
N GLY A 88 -19.94 -3.46 9.66
CA GLY A 88 -19.49 -3.61 11.05
C GLY A 88 -20.24 -2.75 12.09
N PRO A 89 -20.15 -3.00 13.43
CA PRO A 89 -20.95 -2.37 14.49
C PRO A 89 -20.61 -0.89 14.79
N ILE A 90 -21.53 -0.14 15.42
CA ILE A 90 -21.67 1.32 15.39
C ILE A 90 -20.48 2.17 15.92
N ASP A 91 -19.76 1.79 16.96
CA ASP A 91 -18.56 2.53 17.42
C ASP A 91 -17.29 2.18 16.60
N GLU A 92 -17.24 0.99 16.06
CA GLU A 92 -16.31 0.61 15.00
C GLU A 92 -16.65 1.30 13.68
N VAL A 93 -17.94 1.60 13.42
CA VAL A 93 -18.41 2.31 12.21
C VAL A 93 -17.81 3.70 12.08
N LEU A 94 -17.80 4.52 13.14
CA LEU A 94 -17.19 5.87 13.08
C LEU A 94 -15.67 5.83 12.89
N ALA A 95 -14.99 4.87 13.51
CA ALA A 95 -13.57 4.65 13.31
C ALA A 95 -13.30 4.03 11.92
N ALA A 96 -14.16 3.12 11.46
CA ALA A 96 -14.11 2.52 10.15
C ALA A 96 -14.40 3.55 9.04
N GLU A 97 -15.39 4.42 9.22
CA GLU A 97 -15.68 5.52 8.30
C GLU A 97 -14.51 6.50 8.18
N ARG A 98 -13.88 6.87 9.30
CA ARG A 98 -12.68 7.74 9.27
C ARG A 98 -11.52 7.07 8.56
N ARG A 99 -11.30 5.76 8.79
CA ARG A 99 -10.28 4.97 8.08
C ARG A 99 -10.60 4.85 6.61
N ALA A 100 -11.85 4.54 6.25
CA ALA A 100 -12.29 4.44 4.86
C ALA A 100 -12.10 5.76 4.11
N ARG A 101 -12.45 6.89 4.74
CA ARG A 101 -12.22 8.23 4.18
C ARG A 101 -10.74 8.53 3.97
N LEU A 102 -9.91 8.24 4.97
CA LEU A 102 -8.47 8.44 4.87
C LEU A 102 -7.87 7.57 3.75
N LEU A 103 -8.29 6.30 3.67
CA LEU A 103 -7.86 5.41 2.60
C LEU A 103 -8.35 5.87 1.23
N ALA A 104 -9.59 6.38 1.13
CA ALA A 104 -10.12 6.94 -0.11
C ALA A 104 -9.24 8.12 -0.59
N VAL A 105 -8.96 9.08 0.30
CA VAL A 105 -8.10 10.24 -0.03
C VAL A 105 -6.67 9.80 -0.38
N VAL A 106 -6.10 8.84 0.34
CA VAL A 106 -4.78 8.28 0.03
C VAL A 106 -4.79 7.57 -1.32
N ASN A 107 -5.89 6.93 -1.70
CA ASN A 107 -6.04 6.27 -3.00
C ASN A 107 -6.15 7.25 -4.18
N GLU A 108 -6.57 8.50 -3.95
CA GLU A 108 -6.55 9.57 -4.96
C GLU A 108 -5.13 10.07 -5.28
N LEU A 109 -4.16 9.79 -4.40
CA LEU A 109 -2.78 10.20 -4.63
C LEU A 109 -2.15 9.43 -5.80
N PRO A 110 -1.25 10.06 -6.57
CA PRO A 110 -0.41 9.36 -7.53
C PRO A 110 0.28 8.16 -6.88
N HIS A 111 0.37 7.05 -7.60
CA HIS A 111 0.84 5.77 -7.06
C HIS A 111 2.14 5.86 -6.26
N ARG A 112 3.13 6.62 -6.74
CA ARG A 112 4.42 6.77 -6.04
C ARG A 112 4.32 7.62 -4.77
N GLU A 113 3.44 8.60 -4.73
CA GLU A 113 3.16 9.42 -3.55
C GLU A 113 2.42 8.59 -2.50
N ARG A 114 1.43 7.80 -2.92
CA ARG A 114 0.74 6.84 -2.05
C ARG A 114 1.70 5.83 -1.43
N GLN A 115 2.59 5.21 -2.22
CA GLN A 115 3.56 4.24 -1.70
C GLN A 115 4.44 4.81 -0.59
N VAL A 116 4.94 6.02 -0.75
CA VAL A 116 5.81 6.63 0.25
C VAL A 116 5.05 6.95 1.53
N LEU A 117 3.80 7.42 1.45
CA LEU A 117 2.97 7.66 2.64
C LEU A 117 2.64 6.35 3.37
N VAL A 118 2.29 5.31 2.63
CA VAL A 118 2.04 3.99 3.21
C VAL A 118 3.26 3.50 3.99
N CYS A 119 4.44 3.55 3.40
CA CYS A 119 5.67 3.11 4.08
C CYS A 119 5.99 3.95 5.31
N ARG A 120 5.89 5.27 5.21
CA ARG A 120 6.29 6.20 6.26
C ARG A 120 5.31 6.23 7.44
N TYR A 121 4.00 6.23 7.17
CA TYR A 121 2.98 6.55 8.17
C TYR A 121 2.07 5.38 8.54
N PHE A 122 1.87 4.41 7.66
CA PHE A 122 1.06 3.23 7.95
C PHE A 122 1.89 2.02 8.36
N LEU A 123 3.11 1.90 7.84
CA LEU A 123 4.05 0.82 8.18
C LEU A 123 5.14 1.26 9.16
N ASP A 124 5.15 2.55 9.52
CA ASP A 124 6.08 3.15 10.48
C ASP A 124 7.55 2.87 10.13
N LEU A 125 7.89 3.06 8.86
CA LEU A 125 9.26 2.91 8.37
C LEU A 125 10.01 4.25 8.39
N SER A 126 11.29 4.23 8.72
CA SER A 126 12.18 5.38 8.52
C SER A 126 12.33 5.71 7.02
N GLU A 127 12.89 6.86 6.70
CA GLU A 127 13.20 7.23 5.31
C GLU A 127 14.15 6.24 4.65
N ALA A 128 15.18 5.79 5.39
CA ALA A 128 16.16 4.81 4.91
C ALA A 128 15.50 3.44 4.66
N GLU A 129 14.67 2.96 5.59
CA GLU A 129 13.91 1.71 5.42
C GLU A 129 12.92 1.82 4.25
N THR A 130 12.23 2.95 4.10
CA THR A 130 11.34 3.21 2.97
C THR A 130 12.09 3.17 1.64
N ALA A 131 13.28 3.79 1.58
CA ALA A 131 14.15 3.74 0.41
C ALA A 131 14.54 2.29 0.08
N GLN A 132 14.87 1.49 1.08
CA GLN A 132 15.20 0.07 0.94
C GLN A 132 13.99 -0.74 0.45
N VAL A 133 12.81 -0.56 1.04
CA VAL A 133 11.58 -1.28 0.69
C VAL A 133 11.13 -0.97 -0.73
N LEU A 134 11.11 0.30 -1.11
CA LEU A 134 10.65 0.74 -2.44
C LEU A 134 11.73 0.61 -3.52
N GLY A 135 13.00 0.43 -3.13
CA GLY A 135 14.14 0.41 -4.05
C GLY A 135 14.40 1.78 -4.67
N TRP A 136 14.23 2.85 -3.91
CA TRP A 136 14.40 4.23 -4.36
C TRP A 136 15.60 4.91 -3.70
N PRO A 137 16.21 5.91 -4.34
CA PRO A 137 17.17 6.79 -3.70
C PRO A 137 16.54 7.54 -2.52
N LEU A 138 17.29 7.77 -1.44
CA LEU A 138 16.81 8.46 -0.24
C LEU A 138 16.26 9.87 -0.55
N GLY A 139 16.92 10.61 -1.44
CA GLY A 139 16.44 11.92 -1.90
C GLY A 139 15.08 11.86 -2.58
N SER A 140 14.80 10.78 -3.32
CA SER A 140 13.48 10.55 -3.93
C SER A 140 12.40 10.27 -2.89
N VAL A 141 12.73 9.55 -1.82
CA VAL A 141 11.80 9.34 -0.69
C VAL A 141 11.44 10.66 -0.04
N LYS A 142 12.44 11.47 0.32
CA LYS A 142 12.22 12.79 0.94
C LYS A 142 11.34 13.72 0.09
N SER A 143 11.70 13.89 -1.18
CA SER A 143 10.98 14.79 -2.08
C SER A 143 9.56 14.31 -2.37
N ARG A 144 9.32 13.01 -2.45
CA ARG A 144 7.98 12.44 -2.66
C ARG A 144 7.12 12.51 -1.41
N THR A 145 7.71 12.29 -0.22
CA THR A 145 7.01 12.47 1.06
C THR A 145 6.48 13.89 1.19
N SER A 146 7.32 14.88 0.93
CA SER A 146 6.91 16.29 0.98
C SER A 146 5.77 16.60 0.00
N ARG A 147 5.89 16.16 -1.26
CA ARG A 147 4.84 16.37 -2.27
C ARG A 147 3.54 15.65 -1.91
N ALA A 148 3.63 14.41 -1.44
CA ALA A 148 2.48 13.62 -1.02
C ALA A 148 1.72 14.27 0.14
N LEU A 149 2.43 14.76 1.16
CA LEU A 149 1.81 15.46 2.28
C LEU A 149 1.14 16.77 1.86
N ASN A 150 1.76 17.55 0.97
CA ASN A 150 1.16 18.77 0.45
C ASN A 150 -0.11 18.47 -0.36
N ARG A 151 -0.10 17.46 -1.20
CA ARG A 151 -1.28 17.03 -1.97
C ARG A 151 -2.39 16.50 -1.06
N LEU A 152 -2.03 15.69 -0.06
CA LEU A 152 -2.98 15.17 0.93
C LEU A 152 -3.68 16.29 1.70
N ARG A 153 -2.94 17.31 2.13
CA ARG A 153 -3.53 18.52 2.77
C ARG A 153 -4.54 19.20 1.84
N GLY A 154 -4.19 19.38 0.58
CA GLY A 154 -5.10 19.97 -0.42
C GLY A 154 -6.40 19.19 -0.60
N LEU A 155 -6.31 17.86 -0.68
CA LEU A 155 -7.48 16.99 -0.82
C LEU A 155 -8.38 17.02 0.43
N LEU A 156 -7.80 17.05 1.64
CA LEU A 156 -8.56 17.12 2.89
C LEU A 156 -9.30 18.45 3.02
N VAL A 157 -8.65 19.58 2.71
CA VAL A 157 -9.28 20.91 2.74
C VAL A 157 -10.41 21.02 1.72
N SER A 158 -10.22 20.51 0.50
CA SER A 158 -11.26 20.53 -0.54
C SER A 158 -12.46 19.65 -0.17
N GLY A 159 -12.22 18.52 0.50
CA GLY A 159 -13.27 17.63 1.00
C GLY A 159 -14.12 18.26 2.11
N GLU A 160 -13.54 19.11 2.96
CA GLU A 160 -14.27 19.84 3.99
C GLU A 160 -15.13 20.99 3.39
N GLN A 161 -14.61 21.70 2.40
CA GLN A 161 -15.35 22.78 1.73
C GLN A 161 -16.59 22.29 0.99
N ASN A 162 -16.51 21.13 0.34
CA ASN A 162 -17.66 20.52 -0.35
C ASN A 162 -18.78 20.10 0.62
N ARG A 163 -18.48 19.81 1.89
CA ARG A 163 -19.48 19.46 2.91
C ARG A 163 -20.22 20.67 3.46
N VAL A 164 -19.52 21.78 3.62
CA VAL A 164 -20.11 23.04 4.11
C VAL A 164 -21.06 23.64 3.08
N SER A 165 -20.82 23.37 1.78
CA SER A 165 -21.67 23.87 0.68
C SER A 165 -22.88 22.97 0.35
N SER A 166 -22.98 21.79 0.96
CA SER A 166 -24.08 20.81 0.71
C SER A 166 -24.97 20.59 1.93
N GLY A 167 -24.87 21.44 2.97
CA GLY A 167 -25.65 21.40 4.20
C GLY A 167 -26.70 22.52 4.27
#